data_ba3aa5fd99fee81f0442b1a01c04871e
#
_entry.id   ba3aa5fd99fee81f0442b1a01c04871e
#
_cell.length_a   1.000
_cell.length_b   1.000
_cell.length_c   1.000
_cell.angle_alpha   90.00
_cell.angle_beta   90.00
_cell.angle_gamma   90.00
#
_symmetry.space_group_name_H-M   'P 1'
#
loop_
_entity.id
_entity.type
_entity.pdbx_description
1 polymer ?
#
loop_
_entity_poly.entity_id
_entity_poly.type
_entity_poly.pdbx_seq_one_letter_code
_entity_poly.pdbx_strand_id
1 'polypeptide(L)'
;TYFLEVTLDGKKYTAQSTMPNKVPLDSLTINNLTIFSESQYSVIPMYTDPMTLGNNYRFIQVINDTLDKTYYVFNDNLINGNENQRPLNSNDDSLQVKLNDLVSVEMQCISNPTYLYYNSLRQISGAGPGGGTTPANPPSNIVGGALGLFSAHTVQRKQIQIK
;
A
#
# COMPACT_ATOMS: atom_id res chain seq x y z
N THR A 1 17.47 11.93 1.34
CA THR A 1 17.89 10.51 1.32
C THR A 1 18.32 10.09 2.70
N TYR A 2 18.00 8.89 3.11
CA TYR A 2 18.35 8.26 4.39
C TYR A 2 19.24 7.06 4.11
N PHE A 3 20.14 6.77 5.04
CA PHE A 3 21.10 5.68 4.94
C PHE A 3 20.95 4.77 6.16
N LEU A 4 20.99 3.47 5.92
CA LEU A 4 21.03 2.42 6.95
C LEU A 4 22.38 1.72 6.87
N GLU A 5 23.00 1.49 8.01
CA GLU A 5 24.15 0.64 8.18
C GLU A 5 23.95 -0.27 9.40
N VAL A 6 24.09 -1.57 9.21
CA VAL A 6 24.03 -2.57 10.25
C VAL A 6 25.26 -3.46 10.15
N THR A 7 25.95 -3.68 11.26
CA THR A 7 27.05 -4.64 11.35
C THR A 7 26.65 -5.81 12.27
N LEU A 8 26.74 -7.01 11.74
CA LEU A 8 26.45 -8.25 12.48
C LEU A 8 27.58 -9.25 12.21
N ASP A 9 28.24 -9.75 13.26
CA ASP A 9 29.36 -10.69 13.19
C ASP A 9 30.47 -10.28 12.21
N GLY A 10 30.82 -8.98 12.22
CA GLY A 10 31.81 -8.40 11.33
C GLY A 10 31.35 -8.18 9.88
N LYS A 11 30.17 -8.62 9.51
CA LYS A 11 29.56 -8.41 8.19
C LYS A 11 28.72 -7.15 8.18
N LYS A 12 28.91 -6.32 7.15
CA LYS A 12 28.24 -5.04 6.98
C LYS A 12 27.09 -5.16 5.98
N TYR A 13 25.94 -4.60 6.36
CA TYR A 13 24.74 -4.47 5.53
C TYR A 13 24.41 -2.99 5.40
N THR A 14 24.16 -2.53 4.18
CA THR A 14 23.83 -1.13 3.93
C THR A 14 22.60 -1.00 3.06
N ALA A 15 21.85 0.07 3.25
CA ALA A 15 20.76 0.44 2.38
C ALA A 15 20.61 1.96 2.30
N GLN A 16 19.96 2.43 1.23
CA GLN A 16 19.54 3.81 1.13
C GLN A 16 18.09 3.90 0.65
N SER A 17 17.40 4.94 1.08
CA SER A 17 16.04 5.26 0.65
C SER A 17 15.84 6.77 0.62
N THR A 18 15.27 7.26 -0.47
CA THR A 18 14.88 8.67 -0.60
C THR A 18 13.39 8.81 -0.36
N MET A 19 13.02 9.64 0.61
CA MET A 19 11.63 9.97 0.88
C MET A 19 11.06 10.77 -0.29
N PRO A 20 9.95 10.32 -0.93
CA PRO A 20 9.28 11.10 -1.97
C PRO A 20 8.65 12.39 -1.42
N ASN A 21 8.27 13.29 -2.33
CA ASN A 21 7.45 14.43 -1.97
C ASN A 21 6.09 13.95 -1.43
N LYS A 22 5.59 14.71 -0.45
CA LYS A 22 4.29 14.44 0.13
C LYS A 22 3.18 14.84 -0.85
N VAL A 23 2.28 13.92 -1.15
CA VAL A 23 1.01 14.19 -1.82
C VAL A 23 -0.08 14.18 -0.75
N PRO A 24 -0.92 15.23 -0.62
CA PRO A 24 -1.96 15.30 0.40
C PRO A 24 -3.00 14.17 0.25
N LEU A 25 -3.38 13.55 1.35
CA LEU A 25 -4.60 12.75 1.45
C LEU A 25 -5.75 13.68 1.81
N ASP A 26 -6.58 14.06 0.84
CA ASP A 26 -7.59 15.11 1.00
C ASP A 26 -8.78 14.66 1.83
N SER A 27 -9.30 13.45 1.55
CA SER A 27 -10.42 12.88 2.27
C SER A 27 -10.48 11.36 2.08
N LEU A 28 -11.45 10.73 2.72
CA LEU A 28 -11.92 9.37 2.42
C LEU A 28 -13.36 9.46 1.96
N THR A 29 -13.71 8.69 0.94
CA THR A 29 -15.10 8.56 0.48
C THR A 29 -15.54 7.11 0.51
N ILE A 30 -16.85 6.90 0.60
CA ILE A 30 -17.45 5.56 0.65
C ILE A 30 -17.90 5.21 -0.77
N ASN A 31 -17.46 4.06 -1.25
CA ASN A 31 -18.02 3.40 -2.43
C ASN A 31 -19.00 2.33 -1.95
N ASN A 32 -20.22 2.40 -2.41
CA ASN A 32 -21.26 1.42 -2.12
C ASN A 32 -21.75 0.79 -3.44
N LEU A 33 -21.53 -0.50 -3.58
CA LEU A 33 -21.98 -1.28 -4.71
C LEU A 33 -23.04 -2.28 -4.22
N THR A 34 -24.18 -2.31 -4.88
CA THR A 34 -25.20 -3.33 -4.62
C THR A 34 -25.05 -4.44 -5.64
N ILE A 35 -24.70 -5.64 -5.18
CA ILE A 35 -24.56 -6.86 -6.00
C ILE A 35 -25.53 -7.92 -5.46
N PHE A 36 -26.44 -8.40 -6.30
CA PHE A 36 -27.46 -9.39 -5.91
C PHE A 36 -28.24 -9.04 -4.63
N SER A 37 -28.61 -7.76 -4.46
CA SER A 37 -29.31 -7.19 -3.30
C SER A 37 -28.49 -7.10 -2.01
N GLU A 38 -27.18 -7.37 -2.04
CA GLU A 38 -26.27 -7.16 -0.94
C GLU A 38 -25.43 -5.88 -1.16
N SER A 39 -25.34 -5.04 -0.14
CA SER A 39 -24.53 -3.83 -0.19
C SER A 39 -23.07 -4.17 0.19
N GLN A 40 -22.14 -3.88 -0.71
CA GLN A 40 -20.72 -4.00 -0.49
C GLN A 40 -20.11 -2.61 -0.36
N TYR A 41 -19.47 -2.35 0.76
CA TYR A 41 -18.82 -1.08 1.04
C TYR A 41 -17.31 -1.18 0.87
N SER A 42 -16.72 -0.12 0.35
CA SER A 42 -15.26 0.05 0.33
C SER A 42 -14.91 1.52 0.51
N VAL A 43 -13.68 1.80 0.91
CA VAL A 43 -13.21 3.17 1.12
C VAL A 43 -12.27 3.55 -0.04
N ILE A 44 -12.49 4.74 -0.59
CA ILE A 44 -11.61 5.34 -1.60
C ILE A 44 -10.81 6.46 -0.93
N PRO A 45 -9.48 6.36 -0.86
CA PRO A 45 -8.64 7.48 -0.45
C PRO A 45 -8.61 8.54 -1.55
N MET A 46 -9.10 9.74 -1.25
CA MET A 46 -9.16 10.85 -2.19
C MET A 46 -7.86 11.65 -2.14
N TYR A 47 -7.15 11.72 -3.25
CA TYR A 47 -5.95 12.52 -3.46
C TYR A 47 -5.78 12.79 -4.95
N THR A 48 -5.18 13.93 -5.29
CA THR A 48 -4.82 14.26 -6.67
C THR A 48 -3.36 13.93 -6.89
N ASP A 49 -3.09 13.06 -7.86
CA ASP A 49 -1.73 12.72 -8.24
C ASP A 49 -1.05 13.91 -8.95
N PRO A 50 0.21 14.24 -8.65
CA PRO A 50 0.95 15.27 -9.39
C PRO A 50 1.15 14.89 -10.86
N MET A 51 1.28 15.88 -11.75
CA MET A 51 1.54 15.63 -13.18
C MET A 51 2.93 15.05 -13.48
N THR A 52 3.80 14.97 -12.48
CA THR A 52 5.13 14.37 -12.59
C THR A 52 5.04 12.86 -12.48
N LEU A 53 5.47 12.13 -13.50
CA LEU A 53 5.48 10.66 -13.51
C LEU A 53 6.40 10.05 -12.45
N GLY A 54 6.05 8.86 -12.00
CA GLY A 54 6.84 8.03 -11.09
C GLY A 54 6.39 8.11 -9.63
N ASN A 55 5.20 8.66 -9.37
CA ASN A 55 4.61 8.67 -8.04
C ASN A 55 4.08 7.28 -7.68
N ASN A 56 4.36 6.86 -6.46
CA ASN A 56 3.92 5.56 -5.96
C ASN A 56 3.36 5.72 -4.55
N TYR A 57 2.30 4.96 -4.29
CA TYR A 57 1.52 5.04 -3.06
C TYR A 57 1.32 3.67 -2.44
N ARG A 58 1.36 3.63 -1.12
CA ARG A 58 0.95 2.47 -0.33
C ARG A 58 -0.12 2.89 0.65
N PHE A 59 -1.14 2.05 0.82
CA PHE A 59 -2.17 2.26 1.82
C PHE A 59 -2.18 1.11 2.82
N ILE A 60 -2.50 1.46 4.07
CA ILE A 60 -2.75 0.53 5.16
C ILE A 60 -4.15 0.82 5.66
N GLN A 61 -5.01 -0.18 5.66
CA GLN A 61 -6.39 -0.09 6.12
C GLN A 61 -6.54 -0.81 7.45
N VAL A 62 -7.26 -0.18 8.37
CA VAL A 62 -7.63 -0.75 9.66
C VAL A 62 -9.14 -0.59 9.80
N ILE A 63 -9.85 -1.69 10.07
CA ILE A 63 -11.32 -1.74 10.20
C ILE A 63 -11.64 -2.15 11.62
N ASN A 64 -12.31 -1.30 12.39
CA ASN A 64 -12.63 -1.53 13.81
C ASN A 64 -11.42 -2.06 14.61
N ASP A 65 -10.30 -1.32 14.53
CA ASP A 65 -9.02 -1.66 15.18
C ASP A 65 -8.33 -2.95 14.67
N THR A 66 -8.89 -3.61 13.64
CA THR A 66 -8.28 -4.79 13.02
C THR A 66 -7.53 -4.41 11.75
N LEU A 67 -6.23 -4.75 11.70
CA LEU A 67 -5.38 -4.48 10.54
C LEU A 67 -5.77 -5.38 9.37
N ASP A 68 -6.12 -4.75 8.23
CA ASP A 68 -6.22 -5.44 6.96
C ASP A 68 -4.81 -5.71 6.40
N LYS A 69 -4.50 -6.99 6.17
CA LYS A 69 -3.18 -7.44 5.69
C LYS A 69 -3.03 -7.37 4.17
N THR A 70 -4.04 -6.89 3.46
CA THR A 70 -3.99 -6.70 2.01
C THR A 70 -2.92 -5.68 1.64
N TYR A 71 -2.10 -5.99 0.63
CA TYR A 71 -1.09 -5.07 0.11
C TYR A 71 -1.70 -4.11 -0.91
N TYR A 72 -2.10 -2.92 -0.46
CA TYR A 72 -2.58 -1.86 -1.32
C TYR A 72 -1.41 -1.01 -1.82
N VAL A 73 -0.97 -1.23 -3.05
CA VAL A 73 0.09 -0.43 -3.69
C VAL A 73 -0.36 0.01 -5.08
N PHE A 74 -0.25 1.31 -5.33
CA PHE A 74 -0.66 1.97 -6.56
C PHE A 74 0.51 2.76 -7.13
N ASN A 75 0.57 2.84 -8.45
CA ASN A 75 1.43 3.78 -9.17
C ASN A 75 0.55 4.76 -9.97
N ASP A 76 1.16 5.80 -10.48
CA ASP A 76 0.51 6.88 -11.24
C ASP A 76 0.24 6.57 -12.72
N ASN A 77 0.65 5.40 -13.23
CA ASN A 77 0.56 5.08 -14.66
C ASN A 77 -0.81 5.28 -15.29
N LEU A 78 -1.90 5.19 -14.50
CA LEU A 78 -3.28 5.34 -14.96
C LEU A 78 -3.98 6.58 -14.40
N ILE A 79 -3.37 7.32 -13.47
CA ILE A 79 -3.98 8.46 -12.79
C ILE A 79 -3.10 9.72 -12.80
N ASN A 80 -1.97 9.72 -13.52
CA ASN A 80 -1.03 10.83 -13.53
C ASN A 80 -1.74 12.17 -13.77
N GLY A 81 -1.62 13.10 -12.82
CA GLY A 81 -2.30 14.39 -12.83
C GLY A 81 -3.80 14.36 -12.50
N ASN A 82 -4.35 13.21 -12.13
CA ASN A 82 -5.79 13.05 -11.87
C ASN A 82 -6.07 12.62 -10.42
N GLU A 83 -7.33 12.74 -10.05
CA GLU A 83 -7.82 12.27 -8.75
C GLU A 83 -7.92 10.74 -8.71
N ASN A 84 -7.54 10.14 -7.57
CA ASN A 84 -7.69 8.71 -7.36
C ASN A 84 -9.16 8.31 -7.24
N GLN A 85 -9.54 7.24 -7.93
CA GLN A 85 -10.87 6.62 -7.89
C GLN A 85 -10.81 5.13 -7.46
N ARG A 86 -9.63 4.65 -7.01
CA ARG A 86 -9.44 3.22 -6.69
C ARG A 86 -9.84 2.93 -5.26
N PRO A 87 -10.81 2.02 -5.05
CA PRO A 87 -11.19 1.59 -3.71
C PRO A 87 -10.14 0.66 -3.09
N LEU A 88 -10.13 0.60 -1.76
CA LEU A 88 -9.41 -0.38 -0.97
C LEU A 88 -10.36 -1.55 -0.66
N ASN A 89 -10.24 -2.62 -1.42
CA ASN A 89 -11.03 -3.85 -1.23
C ASN A 89 -10.14 -4.89 -0.54
N SER A 90 -10.56 -5.38 0.63
CA SER A 90 -9.83 -6.43 1.35
C SER A 90 -9.85 -7.74 0.56
N ASN A 91 -8.70 -8.44 0.56
CA ASN A 91 -8.60 -9.82 0.07
C ASN A 91 -9.06 -10.85 1.14
N ASP A 92 -9.37 -10.39 2.35
CA ASP A 92 -9.86 -11.21 3.45
C ASP A 92 -11.39 -11.04 3.55
N ASP A 93 -12.12 -12.09 3.23
CA ASP A 93 -13.61 -12.08 3.27
C ASP A 93 -14.14 -11.78 4.68
N SER A 94 -13.38 -12.06 5.73
CA SER A 94 -13.76 -11.75 7.11
C SER A 94 -13.62 -10.26 7.46
N LEU A 95 -12.86 -9.51 6.67
CA LEU A 95 -12.56 -8.08 6.86
C LEU A 95 -13.24 -7.18 5.80
N GLN A 96 -14.37 -7.62 5.25
CA GLN A 96 -15.17 -6.77 4.37
C GLN A 96 -15.77 -5.61 5.18
N VAL A 97 -15.67 -4.41 4.63
CA VAL A 97 -16.23 -3.18 5.23
C VAL A 97 -17.74 -3.26 5.27
N LYS A 98 -18.35 -2.93 6.41
CA LYS A 98 -19.80 -2.99 6.66
C LYS A 98 -20.35 -1.67 7.15
N LEU A 99 -21.65 -1.53 7.09
CA LEU A 99 -22.35 -0.38 7.69
C LEU A 99 -21.99 -0.27 9.19
N ASN A 100 -21.78 0.93 9.66
CA ASN A 100 -21.34 1.30 10.99
C ASN A 100 -19.87 0.96 11.35
N ASP A 101 -19.06 0.44 10.42
CA ASP A 101 -17.62 0.26 10.67
C ASP A 101 -16.90 1.61 10.73
N LEU A 102 -15.90 1.70 11.59
CA LEU A 102 -14.91 2.75 11.60
C LEU A 102 -13.68 2.30 10.80
N VAL A 103 -13.42 2.97 9.68
CA VAL A 103 -12.28 2.65 8.84
C VAL A 103 -11.21 3.74 8.94
N SER A 104 -9.99 3.34 9.30
CA SER A 104 -8.80 4.18 9.30
C SER A 104 -7.92 3.82 8.11
N VAL A 105 -7.48 4.83 7.38
CA VAL A 105 -6.57 4.66 6.23
C VAL A 105 -5.31 5.49 6.45
N GLU A 106 -4.16 4.83 6.39
CA GLU A 106 -2.86 5.46 6.28
C GLU A 106 -2.42 5.47 4.82
N MET A 107 -2.05 6.65 4.31
CA MET A 107 -1.45 6.85 3.00
C MET A 107 0.05 7.14 3.16
N GLN A 108 0.86 6.43 2.40
CA GLN A 108 2.30 6.61 2.29
C GLN A 108 2.68 6.95 0.85
N CYS A 109 3.42 8.05 0.62
CA CYS A 109 4.12 8.25 -0.64
C CYS A 109 5.45 7.50 -0.54
N ILE A 110 5.67 6.53 -1.44
CA ILE A 110 6.78 5.58 -1.39
C ILE A 110 7.67 5.68 -2.62
N SER A 111 8.94 5.31 -2.48
CA SER A 111 9.86 5.23 -3.60
C SER A 111 9.55 4.05 -4.53
N ASN A 112 10.03 4.11 -5.78
CA ASN A 112 9.83 3.02 -6.74
C ASN A 112 10.40 1.66 -6.25
N PRO A 113 11.59 1.56 -5.62
CA PRO A 113 12.04 0.28 -5.03
C PRO A 113 11.09 -0.25 -3.96
N THR A 114 10.51 0.63 -3.15
CA THR A 114 9.51 0.26 -2.13
C THR A 114 8.22 -0.25 -2.78
N TYR A 115 7.77 0.41 -3.85
CA TYR A 115 6.62 -0.05 -4.64
C TYR A 115 6.85 -1.44 -5.23
N LEU A 116 8.00 -1.68 -5.87
CA LEU A 116 8.33 -2.97 -6.48
C LEU A 116 8.36 -4.09 -5.44
N TYR A 117 8.90 -3.82 -4.24
CA TYR A 117 8.92 -4.78 -3.13
C TYR A 117 7.49 -5.19 -2.72
N TYR A 118 6.64 -4.23 -2.38
CA TYR A 118 5.26 -4.52 -1.95
C TYR A 118 4.38 -5.07 -3.07
N ASN A 119 4.60 -4.65 -4.32
CA ASN A 119 3.89 -5.18 -5.47
C ASN A 119 4.24 -6.66 -5.71
N SER A 120 5.50 -7.05 -5.49
CA SER A 120 5.91 -8.47 -5.52
C SER A 120 5.23 -9.26 -4.41
N LEU A 121 5.18 -8.75 -3.17
CA LEU A 121 4.43 -9.37 -2.08
C LEU A 121 2.95 -9.54 -2.41
N ARG A 122 2.32 -8.51 -2.99
CA ARG A 122 0.92 -8.58 -3.44
C ARG A 122 0.68 -9.70 -4.44
N GLN A 123 1.58 -9.86 -5.42
CA GLN A 123 1.48 -10.93 -6.42
C GLN A 123 1.62 -12.32 -5.80
N ILE A 124 2.54 -12.47 -4.84
CA ILE A 124 2.75 -13.74 -4.13
C ILE A 124 1.55 -14.09 -3.25
N SER A 125 1.00 -13.12 -2.52
CA SER A 125 -0.15 -13.34 -1.62
C SER A 125 -1.47 -13.57 -2.35
N GLY A 126 -1.60 -13.06 -3.58
CA GLY A 126 -2.79 -13.24 -4.44
C GLY A 126 -2.73 -14.47 -5.35
N ALA A 127 -1.61 -15.18 -5.40
CA ALA A 127 -1.50 -16.44 -6.13
C ALA A 127 -2.17 -17.56 -5.32
N GLY A 128 -3.43 -17.87 -5.65
CA GLY A 128 -4.13 -19.03 -5.09
C GLY A 128 -3.37 -20.35 -5.39
N PRO A 129 -3.76 -21.48 -4.76
CA PRO A 129 -3.15 -22.78 -4.99
C PRO A 129 -3.33 -23.16 -6.47
N GLY A 130 -2.26 -23.02 -7.29
CA GLY A 130 -2.28 -23.31 -8.74
C GLY A 130 -1.48 -22.33 -9.60
N GLY A 131 -0.97 -21.25 -9.05
CA GLY A 131 -0.03 -20.35 -9.73
C GLY A 131 1.33 -21.05 -9.97
N GLY A 132 1.55 -21.53 -11.18
CA GLY A 132 2.64 -22.45 -11.55
C GLY A 132 4.05 -21.85 -11.63
N THR A 133 4.38 -20.82 -10.89
CA THR A 133 5.75 -20.28 -10.79
C THR A 133 6.17 -20.19 -9.33
N THR A 134 7.34 -20.72 -9.02
CA THR A 134 7.94 -20.53 -7.69
C THR A 134 8.07 -19.03 -7.42
N PRO A 135 7.45 -18.48 -6.36
CA PRO A 135 7.56 -17.07 -6.06
C PRO A 135 9.02 -16.67 -5.85
N ALA A 136 9.52 -15.74 -6.64
CA ALA A 136 10.82 -15.15 -6.39
C ALA A 136 10.74 -14.26 -5.13
N ASN A 137 11.84 -14.18 -4.38
CA ASN A 137 11.91 -13.23 -3.27
C ASN A 137 11.65 -11.79 -3.76
N PRO A 138 10.92 -10.98 -3.02
CA PRO A 138 10.77 -9.57 -3.33
C PRO A 138 12.15 -8.89 -3.49
N PRO A 139 12.30 -7.91 -4.39
CA PRO A 139 13.57 -7.24 -4.62
C PRO A 139 14.02 -6.50 -3.35
N SER A 140 15.18 -6.88 -2.79
CA SER A 140 15.77 -6.21 -1.63
C SER A 140 16.56 -4.98 -2.06
N ASN A 141 16.51 -3.90 -1.27
CA ASN A 141 17.42 -2.75 -1.42
C ASN A 141 18.57 -2.77 -0.41
N ILE A 142 18.78 -3.89 0.28
CA ILE A 142 19.84 -4.08 1.25
C ILE A 142 21.06 -4.73 0.58
N VAL A 143 22.16 -4.02 0.56
CA VAL A 143 23.47 -4.54 0.12
C VAL A 143 24.08 -5.36 1.23
N GLY A 144 24.74 -6.49 0.90
CA GLY A 144 25.34 -7.40 1.87
C GLY A 144 24.66 -8.77 1.92
N GLY A 145 23.58 -8.97 1.13
CA GLY A 145 22.89 -10.26 0.97
C GLY A 145 21.82 -10.55 2.00
N ALA A 146 21.40 -9.57 2.79
CA ALA A 146 20.19 -9.68 3.60
C ALA A 146 18.94 -9.46 2.74
N LEU A 147 17.87 -10.17 3.07
CA LEU A 147 16.55 -9.94 2.50
C LEU A 147 15.82 -8.86 3.29
N GLY A 148 14.98 -8.09 2.61
CA GLY A 148 14.14 -7.08 3.25
C GLY A 148 14.15 -5.74 2.52
N LEU A 149 13.58 -4.75 3.17
CA LEU A 149 13.39 -3.42 2.62
C LEU A 149 13.71 -2.36 3.68
N PHE A 150 14.55 -1.41 3.34
CA PHE A 150 14.69 -0.14 4.05
C PHE A 150 13.92 0.94 3.28
N SER A 151 12.91 1.55 3.91
CA SER A 151 12.02 2.52 3.27
C SER A 151 11.95 3.82 4.06
N ALA A 152 12.15 4.95 3.36
CA ALA A 152 11.80 6.27 3.81
C ALA A 152 10.55 6.73 3.03
N HIS A 153 9.49 7.10 3.75
CA HIS A 153 8.20 7.46 3.16
C HIS A 153 7.47 8.51 3.98
N THR A 154 6.52 9.20 3.37
CA THR A 154 5.61 10.10 4.08
C THR A 154 4.46 9.33 4.68
N VAL A 155 3.84 9.86 5.75
CA VAL A 155 2.68 9.23 6.40
C VAL A 155 1.59 10.26 6.60
N GLN A 156 0.37 9.90 6.22
CA GLN A 156 -0.84 10.65 6.52
C GLN A 156 -1.95 9.67 6.89
N ARG A 157 -2.84 10.05 7.82
CA ARG A 157 -3.94 9.19 8.27
C ARG A 157 -5.25 9.96 8.27
N LYS A 158 -6.31 9.27 7.87
CA LYS A 158 -7.69 9.73 8.00
C LYS A 158 -8.59 8.58 8.42
N GLN A 159 -9.74 8.93 8.97
CA GLN A 159 -10.76 7.97 9.39
C GLN A 159 -12.11 8.36 8.81
N ILE A 160 -12.96 7.36 8.57
CA ILE A 160 -14.33 7.54 8.12
C ILE A 160 -15.23 6.49 8.80
N GLN A 161 -16.40 6.95 9.24
CA GLN A 161 -17.48 6.09 9.71
C GLN A 161 -18.36 5.72 8.52
N ILE A 162 -18.60 4.44 8.29
CA ILE A 162 -19.49 3.97 7.23
C ILE A 162 -20.96 4.16 7.66
N LYS A 163 -21.69 4.99 6.93
CA LYS A 163 -23.09 5.39 7.23
C LYS A 163 -24.01 5.06 6.08
#